data_4df6b671694d3fd2fa4ed885879b6651
#
_entry.id   4df6b671694d3fd2fa4ed885879b6651
#
_cell.length_a   1.000
_cell.length_b   1.000
_cell.length_c   1.000
_cell.angle_alpha   90.00
_cell.angle_beta   90.00
_cell.angle_gamma   90.00
#
_symmetry.space_group_name_H-M   'P 1'
#
loop_
_entity.id
_entity.type
_entity.pdbx_description
1 polymer ?
#
loop_
_entity_poly.entity_id
_entity_poly.type
_entity_poly.pdbx_seq_one_letter_code
_entity_poly.pdbx_strand_id
1 'polypeptide(L)'
;MSKTIDPLLTKIFKVFPRAPYGVIPIPDESAPFTTTAYYNSPSPGRPGYFYANLYKPESRPKYEIPVLTVHEAVPGHHFQISIAQELENVPSFRKYQGITAFVEGWGLYSEELGEFMGIYDDPVSYTHLRAHETVH
;
A
#
# COMPACT_ATOMS: atom_id res chain seq x y z
N MET A 1 -8.36 -9.33 -1.67
CA MET A 1 -7.15 -9.11 -0.84
C MET A 1 -7.37 -8.00 0.21
N SER A 2 -7.63 -6.75 -0.13
CA SER A 2 -7.79 -5.66 0.86
C SER A 2 -8.76 -5.99 2.01
N LYS A 3 -9.96 -6.49 1.70
CA LYS A 3 -10.93 -6.91 2.74
C LYS A 3 -10.46 -8.05 3.63
N THR A 4 -9.46 -8.81 3.22
CA THR A 4 -8.84 -9.86 4.03
C THR A 4 -7.79 -9.28 4.98
N ILE A 5 -7.10 -8.22 4.55
CA ILE A 5 -6.04 -7.56 5.32
C ILE A 5 -6.62 -6.67 6.41
N ASP A 6 -7.68 -5.89 6.10
CA ASP A 6 -8.25 -4.91 7.04
C ASP A 6 -8.50 -5.47 8.45
N PRO A 7 -9.12 -6.65 8.65
CA PRO A 7 -9.32 -7.21 9.99
C PRO A 7 -8.03 -7.59 10.71
N LEU A 8 -6.96 -7.89 9.97
CA LEU A 8 -5.69 -8.32 10.55
C LEU A 8 -4.90 -7.16 11.16
N LEU A 9 -5.15 -5.94 10.70
CA LEU A 9 -4.49 -4.74 11.19
C LEU A 9 -4.66 -4.54 12.70
N THR A 10 -5.78 -4.96 13.28
CA THR A 10 -6.06 -4.85 14.71
C THR A 10 -5.09 -5.66 15.58
N LYS A 11 -4.39 -6.63 15.00
CA LYS A 11 -3.35 -7.41 15.70
C LYS A 11 -2.09 -6.58 15.96
N ILE A 12 -1.85 -5.56 15.14
CA ILE A 12 -0.59 -4.79 15.13
C ILE A 12 -0.81 -3.34 15.54
N PHE A 13 -1.91 -2.72 15.11
CA PHE A 13 -2.17 -1.30 15.30
C PHE A 13 -3.32 -1.04 16.27
N LYS A 14 -3.17 0.03 17.07
CA LYS A 14 -4.20 0.53 17.99
C LYS A 14 -4.96 1.74 17.43
N VAL A 15 -4.35 2.43 16.48
CA VAL A 15 -4.91 3.64 15.85
C VAL A 15 -5.06 3.38 14.36
N PHE A 16 -6.20 3.77 13.81
CA PHE A 16 -6.56 3.55 12.41
C PHE A 16 -6.88 4.89 11.74
N PRO A 17 -6.54 5.07 10.46
CA PRO A 17 -6.97 6.24 9.72
C PRO A 17 -8.49 6.26 9.59
N ARG A 18 -9.07 7.45 9.65
CA ARG A 18 -10.51 7.68 9.42
C ARG A 18 -10.83 7.77 7.93
N ALA A 19 -9.85 8.22 7.14
CA ALA A 19 -10.02 8.30 5.69
C ALA A 19 -10.20 6.90 5.09
N PRO A 20 -11.25 6.66 4.31
CA PRO A 20 -11.42 5.41 3.57
C PRO A 20 -10.50 5.35 2.36
N TYR A 21 -10.33 4.14 1.81
CA TYR A 21 -9.66 3.94 0.53
C TYR A 21 -10.46 3.01 -0.39
N GLY A 22 -10.16 3.09 -1.67
CA GLY A 22 -10.68 2.20 -2.70
C GLY A 22 -9.55 1.61 -3.54
N VAL A 23 -9.86 0.52 -4.24
CA VAL A 23 -8.99 -0.08 -5.25
C VAL A 23 -9.67 0.09 -6.60
N ILE A 24 -8.99 0.75 -7.54
CA ILE A 24 -9.52 1.02 -8.86
C ILE A 24 -8.46 0.73 -9.95
N PRO A 25 -8.88 0.43 -11.17
CA PRO A 25 -7.93 0.22 -12.26
C PRO A 25 -7.26 1.53 -12.68
N ILE A 26 -6.02 1.41 -13.15
CA ILE A 26 -5.36 2.51 -13.89
C ILE A 26 -6.13 2.71 -15.20
N PRO A 27 -6.39 3.96 -15.63
CA PRO A 27 -7.07 4.22 -16.90
C PRO A 27 -6.39 3.55 -18.09
N ASP A 28 -7.18 2.96 -19.00
CA ASP A 28 -6.67 2.14 -20.11
C ASP A 28 -5.67 2.90 -21.01
N GLU A 29 -5.85 4.20 -21.19
CA GLU A 29 -4.98 5.02 -22.02
C GLU A 29 -3.57 5.16 -21.43
N SER A 30 -3.43 5.16 -20.11
CA SER A 30 -2.15 5.32 -19.41
C SER A 30 -1.55 4.00 -18.94
N ALA A 31 -2.36 2.95 -18.82
CA ALA A 31 -1.95 1.66 -18.26
C ALA A 31 -0.73 1.02 -18.95
N PRO A 32 -0.57 1.09 -20.30
CA PRO A 32 0.61 0.55 -20.97
C PRO A 32 1.94 1.20 -20.60
N PHE A 33 1.89 2.45 -20.10
CA PHE A 33 3.06 3.28 -19.81
C PHE A 33 3.25 3.53 -18.32
N THR A 34 2.42 2.93 -17.46
CA THR A 34 2.41 3.15 -16.02
C THR A 34 2.96 1.91 -15.29
N THR A 35 3.54 2.13 -14.11
CA THR A 35 3.99 1.07 -13.19
C THR A 35 2.88 0.07 -12.84
N THR A 36 3.23 -0.99 -12.14
CA THR A 36 2.29 -2.06 -11.74
C THR A 36 1.19 -1.56 -10.83
N ALA A 37 1.50 -0.60 -9.97
CA ALA A 37 0.55 -0.01 -9.03
C ALA A 37 1.05 1.35 -8.57
N TYR A 38 0.17 2.15 -7.99
CA TYR A 38 0.51 3.36 -7.24
C TYR A 38 -0.65 3.79 -6.35
N TYR A 39 -0.33 4.56 -5.33
CA TYR A 39 -1.32 5.10 -4.40
C TYR A 39 -1.51 6.61 -4.57
N ASN A 40 -2.77 7.05 -4.53
CA ASN A 40 -3.16 8.45 -4.46
C ASN A 40 -3.79 8.78 -3.11
N SER A 41 -3.23 9.78 -2.43
CA SER A 41 -3.65 10.19 -1.09
C SER A 41 -5.10 10.71 -1.06
N PRO A 42 -5.78 10.58 0.09
CA PRO A 42 -7.09 11.19 0.28
C PRO A 42 -6.98 12.73 0.28
N SER A 43 -8.07 13.36 -0.06
CA SER A 43 -8.25 14.81 0.03
C SER A 43 -9.66 15.11 0.52
N PRO A 44 -9.99 16.35 0.93
CA PRO A 44 -11.33 16.69 1.38
C PRO A 44 -12.40 16.24 0.37
N GLY A 45 -13.34 15.40 0.82
CA GLY A 45 -14.41 14.84 -0.01
C GLY A 45 -14.01 13.70 -0.95
N ARG A 46 -12.76 13.26 -0.94
CA ARG A 46 -12.27 12.17 -1.79
C ARG A 46 -11.47 11.13 -0.98
N PRO A 47 -11.79 9.83 -1.08
CA PRO A 47 -11.00 8.77 -0.44
C PRO A 47 -9.60 8.66 -1.05
N GLY A 48 -8.71 7.92 -0.39
CA GLY A 48 -7.48 7.44 -1.00
C GLY A 48 -7.77 6.38 -2.06
N TYR A 49 -6.91 6.27 -3.07
CA TYR A 49 -7.06 5.24 -4.09
C TYR A 49 -5.75 4.49 -4.34
N PHE A 50 -5.83 3.18 -4.23
CA PHE A 50 -4.84 2.27 -4.76
C PHE A 50 -5.20 1.97 -6.23
N TYR A 51 -4.35 2.40 -7.14
CA TYR A 51 -4.49 2.16 -8.57
C TYR A 51 -3.75 0.89 -8.96
N ALA A 52 -4.47 -0.10 -9.46
CA ALA A 52 -3.92 -1.36 -9.95
C ALA A 52 -3.87 -1.38 -11.48
N ASN A 53 -2.73 -1.75 -12.04
CA ASN A 53 -2.56 -1.87 -13.48
C ASN A 53 -3.11 -3.21 -13.97
N LEU A 54 -4.18 -3.16 -14.74
CA LEU A 54 -4.82 -4.34 -15.33
C LEU A 54 -4.41 -4.58 -16.79
N TYR A 55 -3.47 -3.79 -17.34
CA TYR A 55 -2.95 -3.99 -18.69
C TYR A 55 -2.10 -5.25 -18.75
N LYS A 56 -2.41 -6.14 -19.72
CA LYS A 56 -1.77 -7.46 -19.91
C LYS A 56 -1.71 -8.26 -18.60
N PRO A 57 -2.85 -8.63 -18.00
CA PRO A 57 -2.89 -9.29 -16.71
C PRO A 57 -2.17 -10.65 -16.71
N GLU A 58 -2.07 -11.30 -17.89
CA GLU A 58 -1.32 -12.55 -18.08
C GLU A 58 0.20 -12.40 -17.85
N SER A 59 0.71 -11.17 -17.96
CA SER A 59 2.13 -10.88 -17.71
C SER A 59 2.42 -10.52 -16.24
N ARG A 60 1.38 -10.46 -15.39
CA ARG A 60 1.50 -10.04 -13.99
C ARG A 60 1.31 -11.21 -13.06
N PRO A 61 2.34 -11.58 -12.31
CA PRO A 61 2.25 -12.75 -11.43
C PRO A 61 1.32 -12.47 -10.24
N LYS A 62 0.47 -13.45 -9.94
CA LYS A 62 -0.51 -13.33 -8.85
C LYS A 62 0.13 -13.19 -7.47
N TYR A 63 1.35 -13.69 -7.29
CA TYR A 63 2.07 -13.59 -6.01
C TYR A 63 2.49 -12.16 -5.66
N GLU A 64 2.52 -11.23 -6.62
CA GLU A 64 2.76 -9.82 -6.35
C GLU A 64 1.55 -9.11 -5.71
N ILE A 65 0.34 -9.64 -5.90
CA ILE A 65 -0.89 -8.98 -5.44
C ILE A 65 -0.91 -8.75 -3.92
N PRO A 66 -0.56 -9.74 -3.07
CA PRO A 66 -0.50 -9.52 -1.63
C PRO A 66 0.49 -8.42 -1.24
N VAL A 67 1.71 -8.48 -1.76
CA VAL A 67 2.78 -7.53 -1.46
C VAL A 67 2.39 -6.12 -1.88
N LEU A 68 1.93 -5.93 -3.13
CA LEU A 68 1.46 -4.64 -3.63
C LEU A 68 0.28 -4.09 -2.82
N THR A 69 -0.66 -4.95 -2.40
CA THR A 69 -1.80 -4.51 -1.59
C THR A 69 -1.35 -4.00 -0.22
N VAL A 70 -0.40 -4.67 0.40
CA VAL A 70 0.18 -4.27 1.67
C VAL A 70 0.96 -2.96 1.53
N HIS A 71 1.73 -2.81 0.46
CA HIS A 71 2.54 -1.63 0.18
C HIS A 71 1.68 -0.39 -0.13
N GLU A 72 0.76 -0.49 -1.07
CA GLU A 72 -0.01 0.65 -1.57
C GLU A 72 -1.22 1.01 -0.69
N ALA A 73 -1.84 0.00 -0.08
CA ALA A 73 -3.04 0.22 0.73
C ALA A 73 -2.73 0.16 2.23
N VAL A 74 -2.96 -0.98 2.86
CA VAL A 74 -2.86 -1.12 4.32
C VAL A 74 -2.01 -2.33 4.69
N PRO A 75 -1.04 -2.15 5.60
CA PRO A 75 -0.72 -0.96 6.39
C PRO A 75 0.24 0.05 5.70
N GLY A 76 0.44 -0.03 4.39
CA GLY A 76 1.39 0.77 3.61
C GLY A 76 1.00 2.24 3.43
N HIS A 77 1.09 2.72 2.19
CA HIS A 77 0.96 4.15 1.87
C HIS A 77 -0.35 4.76 2.35
N HIS A 78 -1.50 4.10 2.10
CA HIS A 78 -2.77 4.66 2.58
C HIS A 78 -2.78 4.86 4.08
N PHE A 79 -2.37 3.85 4.83
CA PHE A 79 -2.39 3.86 6.30
C PHE A 79 -1.51 4.97 6.86
N GLN A 80 -0.25 5.03 6.43
CA GLN A 80 0.73 6.00 6.92
C GLN A 80 0.35 7.44 6.55
N ILE A 81 0.02 7.69 5.29
CA ILE A 81 -0.27 9.04 4.79
C ILE A 81 -1.55 9.57 5.41
N SER A 82 -2.60 8.74 5.51
CA SER A 82 -3.86 9.15 6.11
C SER A 82 -3.71 9.49 7.58
N ILE A 83 -2.98 8.69 8.37
CA ILE A 83 -2.67 9.02 9.77
C ILE A 83 -1.88 10.33 9.85
N ALA A 84 -0.87 10.52 8.98
CA ALA A 84 -0.09 11.76 8.98
C ALA A 84 -0.96 12.99 8.71
N GLN A 85 -1.92 12.90 7.78
CA GLN A 85 -2.86 13.98 7.49
C GLN A 85 -3.83 14.27 8.66
N GLU A 86 -4.14 13.27 9.46
CA GLU A 86 -5.05 13.36 10.60
C GLU A 86 -4.38 13.84 11.90
N LEU A 87 -3.05 13.97 11.93
CA LEU A 87 -2.32 14.44 13.11
C LEU A 87 -2.78 15.86 13.48
N GLU A 88 -3.05 16.06 14.77
CA GLU A 88 -3.34 17.38 15.33
C GLU A 88 -2.04 18.04 15.80
N ASN A 89 -2.07 19.38 15.89
CA ASN A 89 -0.95 20.18 16.43
C ASN A 89 0.40 20.02 15.69
N VAL A 90 0.38 19.64 14.42
CA VAL A 90 1.58 19.64 13.57
C VAL A 90 1.39 20.60 12.39
N PRO A 91 2.46 21.28 11.95
CA PRO A 91 2.39 22.17 10.79
C PRO A 91 1.90 21.45 9.52
N SER A 92 1.16 22.16 8.67
CA SER A 92 0.55 21.61 7.45
C SER A 92 1.57 20.96 6.52
N PHE A 93 2.78 21.51 6.40
CA PHE A 93 3.82 20.91 5.55
C PHE A 93 4.21 19.49 6.02
N ARG A 94 4.17 19.20 7.32
CA ARG A 94 4.43 17.85 7.85
C ARG A 94 3.33 16.85 7.56
N LYS A 95 2.10 17.33 7.35
CA LYS A 95 0.95 16.49 7.02
C LYS A 95 0.92 16.10 5.55
N TYR A 96 1.35 17.02 4.68
CA TYR A 96 1.11 16.90 3.23
C TYR A 96 2.38 16.80 2.39
N GLN A 97 3.54 17.16 2.94
CA GLN A 97 4.81 17.01 2.25
C GLN A 97 5.38 15.61 2.51
N GLY A 98 5.29 14.74 1.53
CA GLY A 98 5.93 13.43 1.57
C GLY A 98 7.45 13.52 1.43
N ILE A 99 8.17 12.90 2.36
CA ILE A 99 9.61 12.62 2.19
C ILE A 99 9.71 11.21 1.61
N THR A 100 10.15 11.09 0.37
CA THR A 100 10.17 9.81 -0.37
C THR A 100 10.83 8.68 0.43
N ALA A 101 11.98 8.92 1.04
CA ALA A 101 12.66 7.91 1.85
C ALA A 101 11.81 7.39 3.01
N PHE A 102 10.99 8.26 3.64
CA PHE A 102 10.09 7.84 4.70
C PHE A 102 8.86 7.09 4.16
N VAL A 103 8.25 7.62 3.11
CA VAL A 103 7.03 7.03 2.52
C VAL A 103 7.33 5.65 1.95
N GLU A 104 8.39 5.53 1.14
CA GLU A 104 8.78 4.25 0.54
C GLU A 104 9.37 3.29 1.57
N GLY A 105 10.16 3.79 2.52
CA GLY A 105 10.69 2.98 3.63
C GLY A 105 9.56 2.39 4.50
N TRP A 106 8.48 3.15 4.71
CA TRP A 106 7.29 2.62 5.38
C TRP A 106 6.57 1.58 4.52
N GLY A 107 6.44 1.80 3.20
CA GLY A 107 5.89 0.81 2.27
C GLY A 107 6.63 -0.53 2.36
N LEU A 108 7.95 -0.51 2.27
CA LEU A 108 8.81 -1.69 2.42
C LEU A 108 8.66 -2.36 3.79
N TYR A 109 8.68 -1.57 4.87
CA TYR A 109 8.44 -2.11 6.22
C TYR A 109 7.06 -2.75 6.36
N SER A 110 6.07 -2.20 5.69
CA SER A 110 4.71 -2.75 5.68
C SER A 110 4.64 -4.12 5.00
N GLU A 111 5.48 -4.35 4.00
CA GLU A 111 5.61 -5.67 3.37
C GLU A 111 6.09 -6.72 4.38
N GLU A 112 7.06 -6.42 5.24
CA GLU A 112 7.47 -7.30 6.34
C GLU A 112 6.33 -7.54 7.35
N LEU A 113 5.55 -6.50 7.68
CA LEU A 113 4.38 -6.66 8.55
C LEU A 113 3.34 -7.62 7.97
N GLY A 114 3.27 -7.75 6.65
CA GLY A 114 2.44 -8.74 5.97
C GLY A 114 2.76 -10.18 6.39
N GLU A 115 4.03 -10.49 6.68
CA GLU A 115 4.44 -11.79 7.22
C GLU A 115 3.86 -12.02 8.62
N PHE A 116 3.97 -11.05 9.52
CA PHE A 116 3.37 -11.12 10.85
C PHE A 116 1.85 -11.26 10.82
N MET A 117 1.21 -10.72 9.81
CA MET A 117 -0.24 -10.83 9.61
C MET A 117 -0.66 -12.18 9.00
N GLY A 118 0.30 -12.99 8.52
CA GLY A 118 0.02 -14.26 7.83
C GLY A 118 -0.62 -14.06 6.46
N ILE A 119 -0.17 -13.04 5.72
CA ILE A 119 -0.73 -12.71 4.39
C ILE A 119 -0.03 -13.52 3.28
N TYR A 120 1.20 -13.95 3.51
CA TYR A 120 2.05 -14.65 2.54
C TYR A 120 2.05 -16.16 2.79
N ASP A 121 0.87 -16.76 2.84
CA ASP A 121 0.70 -18.21 3.06
C ASP A 121 1.20 -19.06 1.88
N ASP A 122 1.37 -18.45 0.71
CA ASP A 122 1.92 -19.09 -0.47
C ASP A 122 3.46 -19.00 -0.47
N PRO A 123 4.19 -20.13 -0.60
CA PRO A 123 5.66 -20.14 -0.62
C PRO A 123 6.29 -19.25 -1.69
N VAL A 124 5.58 -19.01 -2.81
CA VAL A 124 6.07 -18.15 -3.90
C VAL A 124 6.02 -16.68 -3.50
N SER A 125 4.93 -16.25 -2.84
CA SER A 125 4.79 -14.89 -2.29
C SER A 125 5.86 -14.59 -1.25
N TYR A 126 6.16 -15.56 -0.37
CA TYR A 126 7.23 -15.46 0.62
C TYR A 126 8.62 -15.33 -0.02
N THR A 127 8.90 -16.15 -1.04
CA THR A 127 10.18 -16.10 -1.77
C THR A 127 10.37 -14.76 -2.47
N HIS A 128 9.30 -14.19 -3.03
CA HIS A 128 9.35 -12.88 -3.69
C HIS A 128 9.67 -11.76 -2.70
N LEU A 129 9.03 -11.74 -1.54
CA LEU A 129 9.34 -10.80 -0.45
C LEU A 129 10.83 -10.86 -0.09
N ARG A 130 11.37 -12.06 0.14
CA ARG A 130 12.79 -12.26 0.49
C ARG A 130 13.75 -11.86 -0.61
N ALA A 131 13.37 -11.97 -1.88
CA ALA A 131 14.20 -11.54 -3.00
C ALA A 131 14.42 -10.02 -3.01
N HIS A 132 13.48 -9.22 -2.52
CA HIS A 132 13.63 -7.78 -2.36
C HIS A 132 14.63 -7.40 -1.26
N GLU A 133 14.79 -8.23 -0.22
CA GLU A 133 15.75 -8.01 0.88
C GLU A 133 17.21 -8.24 0.45
N THR A 134 17.46 -9.02 -0.60
CA THR A 134 18.82 -9.43 -1.01
C THR A 134 19.49 -8.47 -2.01
N VAL A 135 18.85 -7.39 -2.39
CA VAL A 135 19.37 -6.42 -3.38
C VAL A 135 20.01 -5.18 -2.71
N HIS A 136 20.43 -5.31 -1.47
CA HIS A 136 21.16 -4.25 -0.75
C HIS A 136 22.64 -4.61 -0.59
#